data_4af142c589a61352afe994ddd2fc97a0
#
_entry.id   4af142c589a61352afe994ddd2fc97a0
#
_cell.length_a   1.000
_cell.length_b   1.000
_cell.length_c   1.000
_cell.angle_alpha   90.00
_cell.angle_beta   90.00
_cell.angle_gamma   90.00
#
_symmetry.space_group_name_H-M   'P 1'
#
loop_
_entity.id
_entity.type
_entity.pdbx_description
1 polymer ?
#
loop_
_entity_poly.entity_id
_entity_poly.type
_entity_poly.pdbx_seq_one_letter_code
_entity_poly.pdbx_strand_id
1 'polypeptide(L)'
;MNRENLKKVLDELQVKETEYSLFNELFSDRIILYHSYDDWEVFYLDERGGRNDKVVFKDESAACDHILNLFIDSQKIKSDFNLS
;
A
#
# COMPACT_ATOMS: atom_id res chain seq x y z
N MET A 1 6.72 -6.97 9.85
CA MET A 1 6.69 -5.51 10.05
C MET A 1 5.28 -5.06 10.37
N ASN A 2 5.13 -3.93 11.03
CA ASN A 2 3.82 -3.35 11.28
C ASN A 2 3.62 -2.09 10.43
N ARG A 3 2.46 -1.45 10.58
CA ARG A 3 2.12 -0.26 9.77
C ARG A 3 3.13 0.89 9.97
N GLU A 4 3.58 1.08 11.20
CA GLU A 4 4.53 2.15 11.51
C GLU A 4 5.89 1.88 10.86
N ASN A 5 6.35 0.64 10.90
CA ASN A 5 7.58 0.25 10.22
C ASN A 5 7.44 0.43 8.71
N LEU A 6 6.30 0.02 8.15
CA LEU A 6 6.04 0.16 6.72
C LEU A 6 6.10 1.62 6.30
N LYS A 7 5.50 2.52 7.11
CA LYS A 7 5.53 3.94 6.81
C LYS A 7 6.97 4.46 6.71
N LYS A 8 7.83 4.04 7.64
CA LYS A 8 9.23 4.45 7.62
C LYS A 8 9.95 3.95 6.37
N VAL A 9 9.71 2.69 5.99
CA VAL A 9 10.32 2.12 4.80
C VAL A 9 9.85 2.85 3.54
N LEU A 10 8.56 3.14 3.44
CA LEU A 10 8.01 3.86 2.30
C LEU A 10 8.60 5.29 2.22
N ASP A 11 8.80 5.94 3.36
CA ASP A 11 9.44 7.25 3.40
C ASP A 11 10.88 7.16 2.88
N GLU A 12 11.61 6.14 3.27
CA GLU A 12 12.98 5.90 2.80
C GLU A 12 13.04 5.64 1.29
N LEU A 13 12.01 4.98 0.77
CA LEU A 13 11.88 4.72 -0.66
C LEU A 13 11.35 5.93 -1.43
N GLN A 14 11.09 7.03 -0.72
CA GLN A 14 10.58 8.28 -1.29
C GLN A 14 9.18 8.14 -1.91
N VAL A 15 8.37 7.25 -1.35
CA VAL A 15 6.96 7.12 -1.72
C VAL A 15 6.20 8.25 -1.04
N LYS A 16 5.41 9.00 -1.80
CA LYS A 16 4.66 10.12 -1.26
C LYS A 16 3.50 9.63 -0.38
N GLU A 17 3.23 10.35 0.70
CA GLU A 17 2.12 10.02 1.60
C GLU A 17 0.76 10.06 0.90
N THR A 18 0.66 10.76 -0.21
CA THR A 18 -0.56 10.82 -0.99
C THR A 18 -0.84 9.55 -1.80
N GLU A 19 0.08 8.59 -1.80
CA GLU A 19 -0.08 7.35 -2.55
C GLU A 19 -0.60 6.18 -1.71
N TYR A 20 -0.67 6.34 -0.38
CA TYR A 20 -1.11 5.27 0.51
C TYR A 20 -1.84 5.80 1.74
N SER A 21 -2.61 4.92 2.38
CA SER A 21 -3.25 5.18 3.69
C SER A 21 -3.19 3.89 4.50
N LEU A 22 -2.49 3.92 5.63
CA LEU A 22 -2.20 2.72 6.41
C LEU A 22 -3.03 2.57 7.69
N PHE A 23 -3.82 3.58 8.04
CA PHE A 23 -4.53 3.62 9.31
C PHE A 23 -6.04 3.77 9.13
N ASN A 24 -6.61 2.95 8.25
CA ASN A 24 -8.05 2.89 7.97
C ASN A 24 -8.64 4.16 7.35
N GLU A 25 -7.80 5.05 6.85
CA GLU A 25 -8.29 6.26 6.21
C GLU A 25 -8.64 5.98 4.74
N LEU A 26 -9.86 6.28 4.35
CA LEU A 26 -10.35 5.97 3.01
C LEU A 26 -10.24 7.20 2.09
N PHE A 27 -9.03 7.49 1.67
CA PHE A 27 -8.78 8.54 0.68
C PHE A 27 -8.69 7.94 -0.72
N SER A 28 -9.28 8.62 -1.69
CA SER A 28 -9.27 8.14 -3.07
C SER A 28 -7.89 8.23 -3.71
N ASP A 29 -7.68 7.41 -4.73
CA ASP A 29 -6.43 7.32 -5.50
C ASP A 29 -5.24 6.89 -4.67
N ARG A 30 -5.46 5.99 -3.72
CA ARG A 30 -4.41 5.48 -2.84
C ARG A 30 -4.50 3.98 -2.65
N ILE A 31 -3.37 3.38 -2.30
CA ILE A 31 -3.34 2.02 -1.78
C ILE A 31 -3.76 2.10 -0.32
N ILE A 32 -4.80 1.36 0.04
CA ILE A 32 -5.39 1.41 1.38
C ILE A 32 -5.06 0.14 2.14
N LEU A 33 -4.60 0.30 3.38
CA LEU A 33 -4.53 -0.80 4.35
C LEU A 33 -5.65 -0.59 5.36
N TYR A 34 -6.61 -1.48 5.36
CA TYR A 34 -7.79 -1.40 6.21
C TYR A 34 -7.84 -2.58 7.16
N HIS A 35 -7.88 -2.30 8.46
CA HIS A 35 -7.99 -3.32 9.49
C HIS A 35 -9.44 -3.38 9.97
N SER A 36 -10.11 -4.52 9.76
CA SER A 36 -11.50 -4.74 10.15
C SER A 36 -11.57 -6.04 10.94
N TYR A 37 -11.87 -5.95 12.22
CA TYR A 37 -11.93 -7.10 13.15
C TYR A 37 -10.61 -7.88 13.10
N ASP A 38 -10.64 -9.10 12.56
CA ASP A 38 -9.46 -9.97 12.50
C ASP A 38 -8.77 -9.93 11.13
N ASP A 39 -9.31 -9.19 10.19
CA ASP A 39 -8.81 -9.19 8.82
C ASP A 39 -8.08 -7.89 8.48
N TRP A 40 -7.05 -8.02 7.64
CA TRP A 40 -6.29 -6.90 7.10
C TRP A 40 -6.51 -6.88 5.60
N GLU A 41 -7.17 -5.83 5.09
CA GLU A 41 -7.49 -5.72 3.67
C GLU A 41 -6.57 -4.71 2.99
N VAL A 42 -6.09 -5.08 1.81
CA VAL A 42 -5.31 -4.18 0.96
C VAL A 42 -6.04 -4.02 -0.35
N PHE A 43 -6.28 -2.77 -0.75
CA PHE A 43 -6.94 -2.48 -2.02
C PHE A 43 -6.55 -1.10 -2.51
N TYR A 44 -6.78 -0.87 -3.81
CA TYR A 44 -6.67 0.46 -4.39
C TYR A 44 -8.05 1.10 -4.39
N LEU A 45 -8.18 2.26 -3.76
CA LEU A 45 -9.44 2.99 -3.72
C LEU A 45 -9.44 4.04 -4.83
N ASP A 46 -10.32 3.88 -5.82
CA ASP A 46 -10.39 4.81 -6.93
C ASP A 46 -11.22 6.05 -6.58
N GLU A 47 -11.24 7.02 -7.47
CA GLU A 47 -11.93 8.29 -7.23
C GLU A 47 -13.45 8.16 -7.11
N ARG A 48 -14.00 7.03 -7.56
CA ARG A 48 -15.44 6.75 -7.47
C ARG A 48 -15.80 5.96 -6.23
N GLY A 49 -14.81 5.65 -5.39
CA GLY A 49 -15.02 4.85 -4.19
C GLY A 49 -14.99 3.36 -4.43
N GLY A 50 -14.57 2.91 -5.62
CA GLY A 50 -14.45 1.49 -5.92
C GLY A 50 -13.20 0.91 -5.31
N ARG A 51 -13.32 -0.29 -4.74
CA ARG A 51 -12.20 -1.02 -4.15
C ARG A 51 -11.69 -2.03 -5.16
N ASN A 52 -10.49 -1.77 -5.69
CA ASN A 52 -9.90 -2.57 -6.74
C ASN A 52 -8.79 -3.47 -6.20
N ASP A 53 -8.68 -4.67 -6.76
CA ASP A 53 -7.60 -5.61 -6.44
C ASP A 53 -7.50 -5.93 -4.94
N LYS A 54 -8.65 -6.08 -4.27
CA LYS A 54 -8.69 -6.33 -2.83
C LYS A 54 -8.11 -7.70 -2.50
N VAL A 55 -7.16 -7.71 -1.56
CA VAL A 55 -6.57 -8.94 -1.00
C VAL A 55 -6.75 -8.89 0.51
N VAL A 56 -7.13 -10.01 1.10
CA VAL A 56 -7.36 -10.12 2.54
C VAL A 56 -6.26 -10.96 3.18
N PHE A 57 -5.72 -10.46 4.28
CA PHE A 57 -4.69 -11.15 5.07
C PHE A 57 -5.17 -11.34 6.50
N LYS A 58 -4.64 -12.35 7.17
CA LYS A 58 -4.98 -12.62 8.56
C LYS A 58 -4.05 -11.93 9.55
N ASP A 59 -2.91 -11.43 9.10
CA ASP A 59 -1.99 -10.71 9.97
C ASP A 59 -1.47 -9.43 9.32
N GLU A 60 -1.08 -8.50 10.17
CA GLU A 60 -0.59 -7.19 9.76
C GLU A 60 0.69 -7.28 8.94
N SER A 61 1.60 -8.16 9.35
CA SER A 61 2.90 -8.28 8.68
C SER A 61 2.75 -8.72 7.22
N ALA A 62 1.89 -9.68 6.95
CA ALA A 62 1.66 -10.15 5.59
C ALA A 62 1.06 -9.05 4.72
N ALA A 63 0.12 -8.28 5.27
CA ALA A 63 -0.49 -7.16 4.55
C ALA A 63 0.54 -6.08 4.25
N CYS A 64 1.38 -5.75 5.22
CA CYS A 64 2.44 -4.75 5.05
C CYS A 64 3.46 -5.19 3.99
N ASP A 65 3.86 -6.45 4.00
CA ASP A 65 4.78 -6.99 3.01
C ASP A 65 4.20 -6.90 1.61
N HIS A 66 2.90 -7.18 1.48
CA HIS A 66 2.21 -7.08 0.20
C HIS A 66 2.26 -5.64 -0.34
N ILE A 67 1.96 -4.66 0.51
CA ILE A 67 2.00 -3.25 0.12
C ILE A 67 3.42 -2.84 -0.28
N LEU A 68 4.40 -3.23 0.50
CA LEU A 68 5.79 -2.90 0.21
C LEU A 68 6.20 -3.43 -1.17
N ASN A 69 5.83 -4.68 -1.46
CA ASN A 69 6.13 -5.27 -2.76
C ASN A 69 5.46 -4.54 -3.91
N LEU A 70 4.22 -4.05 -3.72
CA LEU A 70 3.54 -3.27 -4.75
C LEU A 70 4.33 -2.01 -5.10
N PHE A 71 4.84 -1.30 -4.10
CA PHE A 71 5.59 -0.08 -4.33
C PHE A 71 7.00 -0.36 -4.87
N ILE A 72 7.65 -1.41 -4.41
CA ILE A 72 8.96 -1.80 -4.93
C ILE A 72 8.86 -2.15 -6.42
N ASP A 73 7.87 -2.92 -6.81
CA ASP A 73 7.66 -3.29 -8.21
C ASP A 73 7.40 -2.06 -9.07
N SER A 74 6.61 -1.11 -8.57
CA SER A 74 6.33 0.14 -9.26
C SER A 74 7.60 0.95 -9.48
N GLN A 75 8.44 1.08 -8.46
CA GLN A 75 9.70 1.81 -8.56
C GLN A 75 10.69 1.11 -9.49
N LYS A 76 10.73 -0.20 -9.46
CA LYS A 76 11.58 -0.99 -10.33
C LYS A 76 11.23 -0.75 -11.79
N ILE A 77 9.95 -0.71 -12.10
CA ILE A 77 9.48 -0.43 -13.47
C ILE A 77 9.92 0.98 -13.89
N LYS A 78 9.77 1.97 -13.01
CA LYS A 78 10.21 3.34 -13.29
C LYS A 78 11.71 3.41 -13.54
N SER A 79 12.49 2.68 -12.77
CA SER A 79 13.95 2.63 -12.94
C SER A 79 14.34 2.05 -14.31
N ASP A 80 13.66 0.99 -14.73
CA ASP A 80 13.91 0.38 -16.03
C ASP A 80 13.62 1.38 -17.17
N PHE A 81 12.56 2.14 -17.04
CA PHE A 81 12.23 3.18 -18.01
C PHE A 81 13.29 4.27 -18.06
N ASN A 82 13.80 4.67 -16.92
CA ASN A 82 14.80 5.73 -16.83
C ASN A 82 16.16 5.30 -17.37
N LEU A 83 16.44 4.01 -17.38
CA LEU A 83 17.70 3.47 -17.89
C LEU A 83 17.70 3.29 -19.40
N SER A 84 16.54 3.30 -20.00
CA SER A 84 16.43 3.16 -21.44
C SER A 84 16.52 4.54 -22.12
#